data_a4fdb16c4535bc6611de4382956d7d75
#
_entry.id   a4fdb16c4535bc6611de4382956d7d75
#
_cell.length_a   1.000
_cell.length_b   1.000
_cell.length_c   1.000
_cell.angle_alpha   90.00
_cell.angle_beta   90.00
_cell.angle_gamma   90.00
#
_symmetry.space_group_name_H-M   'P 1'
#
loop_
_entity.id
_entity.type
_entity.pdbx_description
1 polymer ?
#
loop_
_entity_poly.entity_id
_entity_poly.type
_entity_poly.pdbx_seq_one_letter_code
_entity_poly.pdbx_strand_id
1 'polypeptide(L)'
;MALQCGIVGLPNVGKSTLFNCLSNAKAQAANFPFCTIEPNVGVITVPDERLIRLAEIDNPKRVVPTTIEIVDIAGLVKGASKGEGLGNKFLANIRNTNAIIHVLRCFENDNITHVDGSIDPVRDKGIIDTELQLKDLETIENRLAKTQKQAVVGGDKQAKRAVEILLQYKTVLEQGLSARTVELEKEDRKLVADLNLLTDKPVLYVCNVDEKSAVTGNEHTRAVEAAIADERAEMLIVAAATEADIAELDEYEERQMFLEEIGLKESGVARLIKAAYKLLDLQTFFKIGRAHV
;
A
#
# COMPACT_ATOMS: atom_id res chain seq x y z
N MET A 1 -1.11 -11.28 13.86
CA MET A 1 -0.05 -10.60 13.10
C MET A 1 -0.53 -9.19 12.85
N ALA A 2 0.34 -8.20 12.99
CA ALA A 2 0.01 -6.84 12.57
C ALA A 2 -0.16 -6.80 11.05
N LEU A 3 -1.05 -5.94 10.58
CA LEU A 3 -1.28 -5.76 9.15
C LEU A 3 -0.19 -4.88 8.56
N GLN A 4 0.43 -5.35 7.48
CA GLN A 4 1.57 -4.69 6.85
C GLN A 4 1.18 -4.13 5.48
N CYS A 5 1.44 -2.83 5.26
CA CYS A 5 1.39 -2.19 3.97
C CYS A 5 2.80 -1.85 3.49
N GLY A 6 3.16 -2.26 2.29
CA GLY A 6 4.44 -1.92 1.68
C GLY A 6 4.34 -0.62 0.88
N ILE A 7 5.19 0.37 1.18
CA ILE A 7 5.30 1.56 0.33
C ILE A 7 6.28 1.27 -0.80
N VAL A 8 5.83 1.46 -2.03
CA VAL A 8 6.63 1.29 -3.25
C VAL A 8 6.56 2.56 -4.11
N GLY A 9 7.52 2.72 -4.98
CA GLY A 9 7.57 3.83 -5.93
C GLY A 9 8.96 3.97 -6.53
N LEU A 10 9.08 4.65 -7.65
CA LEU A 10 10.35 4.98 -8.27
C LEU A 10 11.19 5.89 -7.36
N PRO A 11 12.51 6.04 -7.60
CA PRO A 11 13.32 7.02 -6.89
C PRO A 11 12.76 8.45 -7.05
N ASN A 12 12.91 9.28 -6.02
CA ASN A 12 12.57 10.71 -6.03
C ASN A 12 11.08 11.06 -6.21
N VAL A 13 10.16 10.13 -5.92
CA VAL A 13 8.71 10.38 -5.96
C VAL A 13 8.15 10.93 -4.63
N GLY A 14 9.00 11.10 -3.60
CA GLY A 14 8.58 11.54 -2.25
C GLY A 14 8.25 10.39 -1.28
N LYS A 15 8.60 9.15 -1.63
CA LYS A 15 8.33 7.96 -0.82
C LYS A 15 8.91 8.06 0.60
N SER A 16 10.19 8.40 0.74
CA SER A 16 10.86 8.52 2.05
C SER A 16 10.32 9.70 2.86
N THR A 17 9.96 10.81 2.22
CA THR A 17 9.30 11.95 2.89
C THR A 17 7.98 11.49 3.49
N LEU A 18 7.13 10.83 2.72
CA LEU A 18 5.85 10.31 3.18
C LEU A 18 6.03 9.29 4.31
N PHE A 19 6.98 8.38 4.19
CA PHE A 19 7.29 7.39 5.23
C PHE A 19 7.75 8.06 6.53
N ASN A 20 8.57 9.11 6.45
CA ASN A 20 9.02 9.87 7.62
C ASN A 20 7.85 10.60 8.29
N CYS A 21 6.94 11.22 7.53
CA CYS A 21 5.74 11.84 8.08
C CYS A 21 4.86 10.83 8.82
N LEU A 22 4.68 9.64 8.23
CA LEU A 22 3.96 8.54 8.86
C LEU A 22 4.64 8.06 10.15
N SER A 23 5.97 7.99 10.16
CA SER A 23 6.75 7.55 11.31
C SER A 23 6.80 8.63 12.42
N ASN A 24 6.84 9.90 12.05
CA ASN A 24 6.82 11.03 12.99
C ASN A 24 5.45 11.21 13.64
N ALA A 25 4.35 10.93 12.94
CA ALA A 25 3.02 10.86 13.54
C ALA A 25 2.95 9.87 14.73
N LYS A 26 3.87 8.89 14.77
CA LYS A 26 4.07 7.98 15.92
C LYS A 26 4.65 8.68 17.16
N ALA A 27 5.61 9.60 16.99
CA ALA A 27 6.27 10.26 18.12
C ALA A 27 5.28 11.10 18.94
N GLN A 28 4.25 11.62 18.31
CA GLN A 28 3.20 12.45 18.91
C GLN A 28 2.09 11.63 19.57
N ALA A 29 1.86 10.39 19.13
CA ALA A 29 0.94 9.44 19.76
C ALA A 29 1.61 8.56 20.83
N ALA A 30 2.91 8.73 21.09
CA ALA A 30 3.73 7.78 21.80
C ALA A 30 3.78 8.04 23.30
N ASN A 31 2.78 7.55 23.99
CA ASN A 31 2.96 7.04 25.36
C ASN A 31 2.76 5.49 25.40
N PHE A 32 3.01 4.80 24.29
CA PHE A 32 2.86 3.34 24.22
C PHE A 32 4.23 2.64 24.28
N PRO A 33 4.58 1.96 25.39
CA PRO A 33 5.77 1.10 25.46
C PRO A 33 5.56 -0.12 24.55
N PHE A 34 6.59 -0.61 23.91
CA PHE A 34 6.69 -1.80 23.04
C PHE A 34 6.63 -1.59 21.52
N CYS A 35 7.12 -0.50 20.98
CA CYS A 35 7.40 -0.43 19.56
C CYS A 35 8.89 -0.69 19.30
N THR A 36 9.22 -1.90 18.86
CA THR A 36 10.57 -2.20 18.33
C THR A 36 10.73 -1.41 17.02
N ILE A 37 11.77 -0.58 16.94
CA ILE A 37 12.10 0.16 15.72
C ILE A 37 12.98 -0.77 14.89
N GLU A 38 12.37 -1.51 13.97
CA GLU A 38 13.14 -2.12 12.89
C GLU A 38 13.42 -1.06 11.82
N PRO A 39 14.63 -1.01 11.25
CA PRO A 39 14.91 -0.09 10.14
C PRO A 39 13.90 -0.36 9.01
N ASN A 40 13.29 0.72 8.52
CA ASN A 40 12.27 0.69 7.44
C ASN A 40 10.88 0.12 7.80
N VAL A 41 10.53 -0.06 9.08
CA VAL A 41 9.18 -0.42 9.52
C VAL A 41 8.63 0.65 10.44
N GLY A 42 7.56 1.31 10.03
CA GLY A 42 6.79 2.26 10.84
C GLY A 42 5.54 1.57 11.40
N VAL A 43 5.36 1.55 12.71
CA VAL A 43 4.10 1.12 13.34
C VAL A 43 3.26 2.35 13.63
N ILE A 44 2.09 2.47 13.04
CA ILE A 44 1.27 3.68 13.08
C ILE A 44 -0.06 3.35 13.74
N THR A 45 -0.49 4.25 14.62
CA THR A 45 -1.80 4.16 15.26
C THR A 45 -2.90 4.59 14.29
N VAL A 46 -3.95 3.80 14.19
CA VAL A 46 -5.14 4.15 13.40
C VAL A 46 -6.02 5.09 14.23
N PRO A 47 -6.21 6.36 13.81
CA PRO A 47 -7.05 7.30 14.53
C PRO A 47 -8.52 6.87 14.45
N ASP A 48 -9.21 6.84 15.61
CA ASP A 48 -10.63 6.52 15.69
C ASP A 48 -11.31 7.38 16.79
N GLU A 49 -12.10 8.34 16.38
CA GLU A 49 -12.82 9.24 17.29
C GLU A 49 -13.78 8.49 18.23
N ARG A 50 -14.32 7.34 17.78
CA ARG A 50 -15.21 6.53 18.59
C ARG A 50 -14.48 5.92 19.80
N LEU A 51 -13.18 5.59 19.63
CA LEU A 51 -12.34 5.10 20.71
C LEU A 51 -12.12 6.19 21.77
N ILE A 52 -11.89 7.43 21.34
CA ILE A 52 -11.72 8.58 22.23
C ILE A 52 -13.01 8.82 23.03
N ARG A 53 -14.17 8.86 22.36
CA ARG A 53 -15.47 9.04 23.02
C ARG A 53 -15.82 7.93 24.01
N LEU A 54 -15.48 6.68 23.65
CA LEU A 54 -15.67 5.56 24.58
C LEU A 54 -14.77 5.68 25.80
N ALA A 55 -13.53 6.15 25.63
CA ALA A 55 -12.61 6.38 26.75
C ALA A 55 -13.12 7.48 27.69
N GLU A 56 -13.74 8.53 27.18
CA GLU A 56 -14.39 9.59 27.99
C GLU A 56 -15.55 9.05 28.84
N ILE A 57 -16.32 8.11 28.28
CA ILE A 57 -17.49 7.52 28.96
C ILE A 57 -17.07 6.52 30.04
N ASP A 58 -16.14 5.61 29.69
CA ASP A 58 -15.75 4.49 30.57
C ASP A 58 -14.61 4.83 31.54
N ASN A 59 -13.89 5.94 31.28
CA ASN A 59 -12.72 6.39 32.04
C ASN A 59 -11.71 5.24 32.33
N PRO A 60 -11.22 4.55 31.31
CA PRO A 60 -10.40 3.36 31.46
C PRO A 60 -9.01 3.70 31.97
N LYS A 61 -8.36 2.76 32.67
CA LYS A 61 -6.97 2.91 33.11
C LYS A 61 -5.98 2.99 31.94
N ARG A 62 -6.36 2.45 30.76
CA ARG A 62 -5.52 2.41 29.56
C ARG A 62 -6.40 2.31 28.32
N VAL A 63 -6.08 3.10 27.32
CA VAL A 63 -6.65 3.03 25.95
C VAL A 63 -5.59 2.41 25.05
N VAL A 64 -5.96 1.40 24.26
CA VAL A 64 -5.08 0.71 23.32
C VAL A 64 -5.71 0.79 21.93
N PRO A 65 -5.26 1.71 21.06
CA PRO A 65 -5.72 1.78 19.69
C PRO A 65 -5.18 0.62 18.84
N THR A 66 -5.79 0.38 17.70
CA THR A 66 -5.25 -0.52 16.70
C THR A 66 -4.09 0.14 15.96
N THR A 67 -3.20 -0.68 15.42
CA THR A 67 -2.02 -0.22 14.68
C THR A 67 -1.94 -0.90 13.32
N ILE A 68 -1.29 -0.21 12.37
CA ILE A 68 -0.90 -0.73 11.07
C ILE A 68 0.61 -0.60 10.94
N GLU A 69 1.26 -1.58 10.35
CA GLU A 69 2.68 -1.52 10.03
C GLU A 69 2.86 -1.05 8.58
N ILE A 70 3.70 -0.05 8.40
CA ILE A 70 4.08 0.43 7.07
C ILE A 70 5.57 0.14 6.87
N VAL A 71 5.87 -0.59 5.80
CA VAL A 71 7.22 -1.01 5.45
C VAL A 71 7.71 -0.16 4.29
N ASP A 72 8.80 0.61 4.50
CA ASP A 72 9.48 1.29 3.39
C ASP A 72 10.27 0.27 2.59
N ILE A 73 9.76 -0.04 1.42
CA ILE A 73 10.40 -0.96 0.50
C ILE A 73 11.28 -0.13 -0.45
N ALA A 74 12.59 -0.33 -0.39
CA ALA A 74 13.56 0.41 -1.21
C ALA A 74 13.15 0.44 -2.69
N GLY A 75 13.33 1.61 -3.34
CA GLY A 75 12.77 1.86 -4.66
C GLY A 75 13.12 0.81 -5.72
N LEU A 76 12.11 0.44 -6.48
CA LEU A 76 12.26 -0.44 -7.64
C LEU A 76 12.95 0.34 -8.76
N VAL A 77 13.91 -0.29 -9.40
CA VAL A 77 14.46 0.15 -10.67
C VAL A 77 14.04 -0.82 -11.77
N LYS A 78 13.89 -0.33 -12.97
CA LYS A 78 13.59 -1.12 -14.16
C LYS A 78 14.55 -2.31 -14.30
N GLY A 79 14.01 -3.50 -14.54
CA GLY A 79 14.79 -4.73 -14.65
C GLY A 79 14.96 -5.51 -13.33
N ALA A 80 14.25 -5.14 -12.27
CA ALA A 80 14.35 -5.82 -10.98
C ALA A 80 13.87 -7.27 -11.01
N SER A 81 12.93 -7.60 -11.88
CA SER A 81 12.43 -8.99 -12.08
C SER A 81 13.47 -9.90 -12.73
N LYS A 82 14.41 -9.34 -13.51
CA LYS A 82 15.48 -10.07 -14.19
C LYS A 82 16.82 -10.02 -13.44
N GLY A 83 16.91 -9.17 -12.40
CA GLY A 83 18.15 -8.88 -11.69
C GLY A 83 18.46 -9.87 -10.59
N GLU A 84 19.75 -10.20 -10.45
CA GLU A 84 20.30 -10.85 -9.28
C GLU A 84 20.43 -9.83 -8.13
N GLY A 85 20.05 -10.21 -6.92
CA GLY A 85 20.34 -9.45 -5.70
C GLY A 85 19.23 -8.50 -5.23
N LEU A 86 19.36 -7.18 -5.41
CA LEU A 86 18.48 -6.18 -4.79
C LEU A 86 17.03 -6.24 -5.27
N GLY A 87 16.78 -6.52 -6.56
CA GLY A 87 15.44 -6.64 -7.11
C GLY A 87 14.65 -7.81 -6.50
N ASN A 88 15.28 -8.96 -6.33
CA ASN A 88 14.64 -10.12 -5.69
C ASN A 88 14.31 -9.87 -4.21
N LYS A 89 15.15 -9.12 -3.47
CA LYS A 89 14.86 -8.72 -2.09
C LYS A 89 13.66 -7.78 -2.03
N PHE A 90 13.59 -6.82 -2.95
CA PHE A 90 12.46 -5.91 -3.08
C PHE A 90 11.14 -6.68 -3.29
N LEU A 91 11.10 -7.58 -4.26
CA LEU A 91 9.92 -8.39 -4.56
C LEU A 91 9.53 -9.33 -3.41
N ALA A 92 10.51 -9.87 -2.68
CA ALA A 92 10.27 -10.67 -1.49
C ALA A 92 9.66 -9.84 -0.34
N ASN A 93 10.10 -8.59 -0.16
CA ASN A 93 9.53 -7.70 0.84
C ASN A 93 8.06 -7.38 0.52
N ILE A 94 7.73 -7.06 -0.75
CA ILE A 94 6.33 -6.86 -1.15
C ILE A 94 5.51 -8.14 -0.90
N ARG A 95 6.06 -9.31 -1.17
CA ARG A 95 5.34 -10.59 -0.98
C ARG A 95 4.85 -10.78 0.45
N ASN A 96 5.58 -10.28 1.42
CA ASN A 96 5.25 -10.40 2.84
C ASN A 96 4.21 -9.37 3.32
N THR A 97 3.90 -8.33 2.53
CA THR A 97 2.90 -7.31 2.91
C THR A 97 1.48 -7.75 2.53
N ASN A 98 0.48 -7.16 3.19
CA ASN A 98 -0.94 -7.42 2.94
C ASN A 98 -1.52 -6.53 1.84
N ALA A 99 -0.98 -5.30 1.69
CA ALA A 99 -1.38 -4.32 0.68
C ALA A 99 -0.17 -3.52 0.19
N ILE A 100 -0.34 -2.83 -0.92
CA ILE A 100 0.68 -1.98 -1.54
C ILE A 100 0.20 -0.53 -1.51
N ILE A 101 1.06 0.39 -1.05
CA ILE A 101 0.91 1.82 -1.18
C ILE A 101 1.89 2.26 -2.27
N HIS A 102 1.38 2.56 -3.45
CA HIS A 102 2.19 2.92 -4.60
C HIS A 102 2.25 4.43 -4.76
N VAL A 103 3.40 5.03 -4.44
CA VAL A 103 3.61 6.48 -4.51
C VAL A 103 4.03 6.88 -5.92
N LEU A 104 3.29 7.82 -6.49
CA LEU A 104 3.50 8.38 -7.84
C LEU A 104 3.83 9.87 -7.73
N ARG A 105 4.81 10.32 -8.51
CA ARG A 105 5.17 11.73 -8.58
C ARG A 105 4.21 12.47 -9.51
N CYS A 106 3.43 13.37 -8.95
CA CYS A 106 2.47 14.22 -9.64
C CYS A 106 2.76 15.71 -9.40
N PHE A 107 4.01 16.08 -9.13
CA PHE A 107 4.46 17.45 -8.92
C PHE A 107 5.68 17.76 -9.77
N GLU A 108 5.82 19.01 -10.21
CA GLU A 108 7.00 19.50 -10.89
C GLU A 108 7.97 20.18 -9.91
N ASN A 109 9.24 19.86 -10.03
CA ASN A 109 10.31 20.51 -9.28
C ASN A 109 11.65 20.29 -10.00
N ASP A 110 12.21 21.37 -10.54
CA ASP A 110 13.46 21.36 -11.32
C ASP A 110 14.68 20.93 -10.51
N ASN A 111 14.62 21.09 -9.17
CA ASN A 111 15.70 20.69 -8.27
C ASN A 111 15.70 19.19 -7.95
N ILE A 112 14.65 18.47 -8.31
CA ILE A 112 14.50 17.04 -8.05
C ILE A 112 14.52 16.29 -9.38
N THR A 113 15.65 15.62 -9.67
CA THR A 113 15.81 14.86 -10.91
C THR A 113 14.83 13.69 -10.97
N HIS A 114 14.15 13.53 -12.12
CA HIS A 114 13.37 12.34 -12.42
C HIS A 114 14.24 11.28 -13.12
N VAL A 115 14.04 10.00 -12.81
CA VAL A 115 14.85 8.89 -13.36
C VAL A 115 14.76 8.83 -14.89
N ASP A 116 13.58 9.08 -15.47
CA ASP A 116 13.34 9.07 -16.92
C ASP A 116 13.31 10.46 -17.55
N GLY A 117 13.76 11.50 -16.82
CA GLY A 117 13.91 12.87 -17.34
C GLY A 117 12.62 13.68 -17.52
N SER A 118 11.45 13.07 -17.38
CA SER A 118 10.15 13.74 -17.45
C SER A 118 9.18 13.15 -16.44
N ILE A 119 8.20 13.95 -15.99
CA ILE A 119 7.16 13.51 -15.07
C ILE A 119 6.03 12.90 -15.88
N ASP A 120 5.78 11.62 -15.66
CA ASP A 120 4.67 10.88 -16.24
C ASP A 120 4.27 9.76 -15.26
N PRO A 121 3.32 10.03 -14.36
CA PRO A 121 2.93 9.07 -13.32
C PRO A 121 2.27 7.81 -13.89
N VAL A 122 1.66 7.86 -15.07
CA VAL A 122 1.06 6.68 -15.71
C VAL A 122 2.14 5.74 -16.24
N ARG A 123 3.16 6.29 -16.90
CA ARG A 123 4.35 5.52 -17.30
C ARG A 123 5.05 4.93 -16.08
N ASP A 124 5.26 5.72 -15.04
CA ASP A 124 5.97 5.31 -13.83
C ASP A 124 5.23 4.19 -13.08
N LYS A 125 3.89 4.26 -13.03
CA LYS A 125 3.02 3.18 -12.58
C LYS A 125 3.26 1.91 -13.42
N GLY A 126 3.22 2.03 -14.75
CA GLY A 126 3.39 0.92 -15.67
C GLY A 126 4.73 0.20 -15.53
N ILE A 127 5.81 0.93 -15.19
CA ILE A 127 7.13 0.34 -14.93
C ILE A 127 7.06 -0.61 -13.74
N ILE A 128 6.51 -0.19 -12.61
CA ILE A 128 6.38 -1.02 -11.41
C ILE A 128 5.42 -2.18 -11.65
N ASP A 129 4.27 -1.92 -12.23
CA ASP A 129 3.28 -2.97 -12.53
C ASP A 129 3.88 -4.07 -13.40
N THR A 130 4.65 -3.71 -14.44
CA THR A 130 5.33 -4.67 -15.32
C THR A 130 6.29 -5.56 -14.55
N GLU A 131 7.09 -5.01 -13.64
CA GLU A 131 8.04 -5.79 -12.85
C GLU A 131 7.33 -6.78 -11.90
N LEU A 132 6.21 -6.35 -11.29
CA LEU A 132 5.39 -7.22 -10.44
C LEU A 132 4.70 -8.32 -11.25
N GLN A 133 4.15 -7.99 -12.41
CA GLN A 133 3.49 -8.92 -13.33
C GLN A 133 4.44 -9.99 -13.86
N LEU A 134 5.65 -9.59 -14.26
CA LEU A 134 6.68 -10.53 -14.74
C LEU A 134 7.06 -11.52 -13.62
N LYS A 135 7.18 -11.06 -12.38
CA LYS A 135 7.48 -11.95 -11.25
C LYS A 135 6.34 -12.90 -10.90
N ASP A 136 5.12 -12.43 -11.00
CA ASP A 136 3.93 -13.27 -10.82
C ASP A 136 3.81 -14.31 -11.94
N LEU A 137 4.09 -13.91 -13.18
CA LEU A 137 4.09 -14.82 -14.32
C LEU A 137 5.09 -15.98 -14.13
N GLU A 138 6.32 -15.66 -13.72
CA GLU A 138 7.31 -16.67 -13.35
C GLU A 138 6.80 -17.63 -12.25
N THR A 139 6.16 -17.07 -11.21
CA THR A 139 5.59 -17.84 -10.11
C THR A 139 4.49 -18.79 -10.58
N ILE A 140 3.60 -18.31 -11.45
CA ILE A 140 2.50 -19.08 -12.02
C ILE A 140 3.02 -20.17 -12.95
N GLU A 141 3.98 -19.90 -13.81
CA GLU A 141 4.55 -20.88 -14.73
C GLU A 141 5.23 -22.03 -13.97
N ASN A 142 5.99 -21.69 -12.93
CA ASN A 142 6.60 -22.69 -12.06
C ASN A 142 5.56 -23.57 -11.34
N ARG A 143 4.43 -22.98 -10.92
CA ARG A 143 3.33 -23.72 -10.28
C ARG A 143 2.57 -24.57 -11.29
N LEU A 144 2.27 -24.04 -12.47
CA LEU A 144 1.61 -24.78 -13.55
C LEU A 144 2.34 -26.05 -13.91
N ALA A 145 3.66 -25.98 -14.12
CA ALA A 145 4.48 -27.16 -14.47
C ALA A 145 4.39 -28.29 -13.42
N LYS A 146 4.21 -27.96 -12.14
CA LYS A 146 4.04 -28.94 -11.06
C LYS A 146 2.60 -29.46 -11.00
N THR A 147 1.63 -28.57 -11.03
CA THR A 147 0.21 -28.90 -10.83
C THR A 147 -0.38 -29.67 -12.01
N GLN A 148 0.05 -29.38 -13.26
CA GLN A 148 -0.35 -30.13 -14.44
C GLN A 148 0.03 -31.61 -14.36
N LYS A 149 1.23 -31.94 -13.84
CA LYS A 149 1.64 -33.33 -13.63
C LYS A 149 0.71 -34.06 -12.65
N GLN A 150 0.33 -33.38 -11.55
CA GLN A 150 -0.59 -33.94 -10.56
C GLN A 150 -2.02 -34.10 -11.11
N ALA A 151 -2.50 -33.15 -11.89
CA ALA A 151 -3.82 -33.18 -12.52
C ALA A 151 -3.96 -34.34 -13.54
N VAL A 152 -2.88 -34.65 -14.28
CA VAL A 152 -2.89 -35.71 -15.32
C VAL A 152 -2.70 -37.09 -14.69
N VAL A 153 -1.70 -37.27 -13.83
CA VAL A 153 -1.32 -38.57 -13.26
C VAL A 153 -2.26 -39.02 -12.14
N GLY A 154 -2.73 -38.08 -11.31
CA GLY A 154 -3.53 -38.38 -10.12
C GLY A 154 -5.05 -38.31 -10.32
N GLY A 155 -5.55 -37.78 -11.44
CA GLY A 155 -6.98 -37.55 -11.64
C GLY A 155 -7.62 -36.57 -10.63
N ASP A 156 -6.80 -35.85 -9.88
CA ASP A 156 -7.20 -34.96 -8.79
C ASP A 156 -8.04 -33.77 -9.33
N LYS A 157 -9.30 -33.69 -8.88
CA LYS A 157 -10.23 -32.63 -9.28
C LYS A 157 -9.77 -31.24 -8.81
N GLN A 158 -9.15 -31.15 -7.63
CA GLN A 158 -8.66 -29.89 -7.10
C GLN A 158 -7.43 -29.41 -7.92
N ALA A 159 -6.54 -30.33 -8.27
CA ALA A 159 -5.40 -30.01 -9.14
C ALA A 159 -5.85 -29.55 -10.54
N LYS A 160 -6.89 -30.17 -11.12
CA LYS A 160 -7.47 -29.71 -12.40
C LYS A 160 -8.05 -28.31 -12.29
N ARG A 161 -8.82 -28.04 -11.22
CA ARG A 161 -9.39 -26.70 -10.98
C ARG A 161 -8.31 -25.65 -10.76
N ALA A 162 -7.26 -25.98 -9.99
CA ALA A 162 -6.12 -25.09 -9.79
C ALA A 162 -5.41 -24.76 -11.11
N VAL A 163 -5.25 -25.73 -12.04
CA VAL A 163 -4.67 -25.47 -13.37
C VAL A 163 -5.53 -24.46 -14.15
N GLU A 164 -6.85 -24.60 -14.15
CA GLU A 164 -7.75 -23.66 -14.82
C GLU A 164 -7.58 -22.23 -14.30
N ILE A 165 -7.51 -22.06 -12.95
CA ILE A 165 -7.32 -20.76 -12.31
C ILE A 165 -5.94 -20.19 -12.67
N LEU A 166 -4.88 -21.00 -12.61
CA LEU A 166 -3.53 -20.57 -12.96
C LEU A 166 -3.43 -20.10 -14.42
N LEU A 167 -4.16 -20.75 -15.34
CA LEU A 167 -4.23 -20.34 -16.74
C LEU A 167 -4.98 -19.01 -16.90
N GLN A 168 -6.05 -18.77 -16.14
CA GLN A 168 -6.73 -17.46 -16.12
C GLN A 168 -5.78 -16.35 -15.65
N TYR A 169 -5.08 -16.54 -14.54
CA TYR A 169 -4.08 -15.58 -14.08
C TYR A 169 -2.98 -15.34 -15.13
N LYS A 170 -2.46 -16.42 -15.75
CA LYS A 170 -1.46 -16.29 -16.79
C LYS A 170 -1.95 -15.43 -17.96
N THR A 171 -3.15 -15.70 -18.45
CA THR A 171 -3.73 -14.92 -19.56
C THR A 171 -3.87 -13.45 -19.23
N VAL A 172 -4.34 -13.10 -18.04
CA VAL A 172 -4.52 -11.71 -17.60
C VAL A 172 -3.17 -11.00 -17.48
N LEU A 173 -2.17 -11.65 -16.89
CA LEU A 173 -0.83 -11.08 -16.76
C LEU A 173 -0.12 -10.90 -18.11
N GLU A 174 -0.29 -11.83 -19.06
CA GLU A 174 0.23 -11.71 -20.43
C GLU A 174 -0.41 -10.55 -21.21
N GLN A 175 -1.61 -10.13 -20.82
CA GLN A 175 -2.29 -8.93 -21.35
C GLN A 175 -1.83 -7.63 -20.66
N GLY A 176 -0.91 -7.70 -19.72
CA GLY A 176 -0.44 -6.54 -18.94
C GLY A 176 -1.42 -6.09 -17.87
N LEU A 177 -2.39 -6.93 -17.49
CA LEU A 177 -3.32 -6.66 -16.41
C LEU A 177 -2.86 -7.30 -15.11
N SER A 178 -3.34 -6.81 -13.98
CA SER A 178 -3.00 -7.33 -12.66
C SER A 178 -3.84 -8.56 -12.30
N ALA A 179 -3.27 -9.50 -11.52
CA ALA A 179 -3.99 -10.70 -11.06
C ALA A 179 -5.27 -10.36 -10.27
N ARG A 180 -5.30 -9.21 -9.57
CA ARG A 180 -6.49 -8.72 -8.81
C ARG A 180 -7.74 -8.49 -9.68
N THR A 181 -7.59 -8.38 -11.00
CA THR A 181 -8.73 -8.23 -11.92
C THR A 181 -9.47 -9.54 -12.16
N VAL A 182 -8.85 -10.69 -11.84
CA VAL A 182 -9.50 -12.01 -11.97
C VAL A 182 -10.50 -12.21 -10.84
N GLU A 183 -11.74 -12.49 -11.20
CA GLU A 183 -12.80 -12.83 -10.25
C GLU A 183 -12.78 -14.31 -9.93
N LEU A 184 -12.55 -14.64 -8.66
CA LEU A 184 -12.57 -15.99 -8.15
C LEU A 184 -13.54 -16.13 -6.99
N GLU A 185 -14.24 -17.27 -6.95
CA GLU A 185 -15.02 -17.67 -5.78
C GLU A 185 -14.08 -17.95 -4.58
N LYS A 186 -14.62 -17.87 -3.36
CA LYS A 186 -13.83 -18.08 -2.13
C LYS A 186 -13.11 -19.42 -2.08
N GLU A 187 -13.75 -20.48 -2.58
CA GLU A 187 -13.16 -21.82 -2.60
C GLU A 187 -12.01 -21.93 -3.61
N ASP A 188 -12.15 -21.34 -4.79
CA ASP A 188 -11.13 -21.30 -5.82
C ASP A 188 -9.91 -20.49 -5.36
N ARG A 189 -10.14 -19.36 -4.69
CA ARG A 189 -9.08 -18.51 -4.14
C ARG A 189 -8.21 -19.27 -3.13
N LYS A 190 -8.76 -20.20 -2.35
CA LYS A 190 -8.00 -21.04 -1.42
C LYS A 190 -7.01 -21.96 -2.12
N LEU A 191 -7.31 -22.43 -3.33
CA LEU A 191 -6.45 -23.35 -4.09
C LEU A 191 -5.14 -22.72 -4.56
N VAL A 192 -5.08 -21.40 -4.63
CA VAL A 192 -3.96 -20.61 -5.16
C VAL A 192 -3.42 -19.57 -4.18
N ALA A 193 -4.01 -19.47 -2.98
CA ALA A 193 -3.66 -18.47 -1.98
C ALA A 193 -2.18 -18.55 -1.53
N ASP A 194 -1.59 -19.73 -1.54
CA ASP A 194 -0.19 -19.97 -1.19
C ASP A 194 0.82 -19.36 -2.18
N LEU A 195 0.37 -18.95 -3.36
CA LEU A 195 1.22 -18.26 -4.34
C LEU A 195 1.61 -16.86 -3.89
N ASN A 196 0.78 -16.21 -3.07
CA ASN A 196 0.98 -14.83 -2.61
C ASN A 196 1.38 -13.91 -3.76
N LEU A 197 0.57 -13.90 -4.84
CA LEU A 197 0.83 -13.09 -6.02
C LEU A 197 0.94 -11.62 -5.64
N LEU A 198 1.92 -10.94 -6.21
CA LEU A 198 2.21 -9.52 -5.92
C LEU A 198 1.11 -8.62 -6.47
N THR A 199 0.63 -8.92 -7.67
CA THR A 199 -0.40 -8.16 -8.37
C THR A 199 -1.84 -8.53 -7.97
N ASP A 200 -2.04 -9.57 -7.12
CA ASP A 200 -3.34 -9.88 -6.51
C ASP A 200 -3.60 -9.09 -5.22
N LYS A 201 -2.56 -8.44 -4.68
CA LYS A 201 -2.68 -7.61 -3.49
C LYS A 201 -3.52 -6.35 -3.75
N PRO A 202 -4.30 -5.89 -2.76
CA PRO A 202 -4.93 -4.58 -2.80
C PRO A 202 -3.88 -3.48 -2.98
N VAL A 203 -4.18 -2.46 -3.78
CA VAL A 203 -3.27 -1.34 -4.04
C VAL A 203 -3.97 0.01 -3.80
N LEU A 204 -3.26 0.91 -3.12
CA LEU A 204 -3.60 2.31 -2.99
C LEU A 204 -2.56 3.13 -3.74
N TYR A 205 -2.99 3.83 -4.79
CA TYR A 205 -2.14 4.79 -5.49
C TYR A 205 -2.12 6.12 -4.73
N VAL A 206 -0.94 6.58 -4.35
CA VAL A 206 -0.75 7.87 -3.69
C VAL A 206 -0.10 8.83 -4.68
N CYS A 207 -0.90 9.76 -5.19
CA CYS A 207 -0.44 10.84 -6.04
C CYS A 207 0.18 11.93 -5.18
N ASN A 208 1.52 11.98 -5.15
CA ASN A 208 2.25 13.04 -4.45
C ASN A 208 2.29 14.30 -5.32
N VAL A 209 1.63 15.35 -4.84
CA VAL A 209 1.46 16.64 -5.53
C VAL A 209 2.18 17.77 -4.80
N ASP A 210 2.20 18.95 -5.41
CA ASP A 210 2.54 20.19 -4.74
C ASP A 210 1.39 20.67 -3.81
N GLU A 211 1.66 21.63 -2.94
CA GLU A 211 0.69 22.18 -1.98
C GLU A 211 -0.57 22.72 -2.67
N LYS A 212 -0.41 23.44 -3.79
CA LYS A 212 -1.53 24.05 -4.53
C LYS A 212 -2.51 23.01 -5.07
N SER A 213 -2.01 21.83 -5.35
CA SER A 213 -2.77 20.70 -5.89
C SER A 213 -3.29 19.74 -4.80
N ALA A 214 -3.02 20.01 -3.52
CA ALA A 214 -3.34 19.09 -2.42
C ALA A 214 -4.84 18.83 -2.26
N VAL A 215 -5.69 19.82 -2.59
CA VAL A 215 -7.16 19.76 -2.45
C VAL A 215 -7.81 19.19 -3.72
N THR A 216 -7.46 19.74 -4.88
CA THR A 216 -8.20 19.49 -6.14
C THR A 216 -7.45 18.60 -7.13
N GLY A 217 -6.19 18.26 -6.82
CA GLY A 217 -5.31 17.57 -7.76
C GLY A 217 -4.89 18.45 -8.94
N ASN A 218 -4.28 17.82 -9.92
CA ASN A 218 -3.79 18.45 -11.15
C ASN A 218 -4.02 17.54 -12.37
N GLU A 219 -3.44 17.87 -13.52
CA GLU A 219 -3.55 17.05 -14.73
C GLU A 219 -2.94 15.65 -14.56
N HIS A 220 -1.83 15.53 -13.83
CA HIS A 220 -1.20 14.24 -13.55
C HIS A 220 -2.10 13.33 -12.71
N THR A 221 -2.77 13.88 -11.69
CA THR A 221 -3.69 13.10 -10.85
C THR A 221 -4.90 12.62 -11.65
N ARG A 222 -5.44 13.46 -12.56
CA ARG A 222 -6.54 13.06 -13.47
C ARG A 222 -6.11 11.98 -14.45
N ALA A 223 -4.86 12.04 -14.94
CA ALA A 223 -4.31 11.01 -15.81
C ALA A 223 -4.19 9.66 -15.08
N VAL A 224 -3.73 9.67 -13.81
CA VAL A 224 -3.69 8.46 -12.98
C VAL A 224 -5.10 7.92 -12.71
N GLU A 225 -6.04 8.78 -12.34
CA GLU A 225 -7.43 8.38 -12.08
C GLU A 225 -8.05 7.69 -13.31
N ALA A 226 -7.84 8.24 -14.49
CA ALA A 226 -8.29 7.63 -15.74
C ALA A 226 -7.60 6.28 -16.03
N ALA A 227 -6.30 6.18 -15.73
CA ALA A 227 -5.52 4.97 -15.98
C ALA A 227 -5.88 3.80 -15.04
N ILE A 228 -6.45 4.08 -13.87
CA ILE A 228 -6.84 3.04 -12.89
C ILE A 228 -8.34 2.77 -12.84
N ALA A 229 -9.14 3.43 -13.69
CA ALA A 229 -10.60 3.36 -13.64
C ALA A 229 -11.15 1.91 -13.73
N ASP A 230 -10.49 1.05 -14.50
CA ASP A 230 -10.84 -0.36 -14.65
C ASP A 230 -10.11 -1.29 -13.67
N GLU A 231 -9.28 -0.74 -12.77
CA GLU A 231 -8.58 -1.50 -11.75
C GLU A 231 -9.37 -1.53 -10.43
N ARG A 232 -9.26 -2.63 -9.69
CA ARG A 232 -9.74 -2.68 -8.30
C ARG A 232 -8.73 -1.99 -7.38
N ALA A 233 -8.61 -0.67 -7.50
CA ALA A 233 -7.64 0.15 -6.80
C ALA A 233 -8.29 1.43 -6.28
N GLU A 234 -7.74 1.96 -5.20
CA GLU A 234 -8.09 3.29 -4.67
C GLU A 234 -6.97 4.29 -4.98
N MET A 235 -7.33 5.59 -5.04
CA MET A 235 -6.36 6.68 -5.22
C MET A 235 -6.51 7.70 -4.09
N LEU A 236 -5.38 8.27 -3.69
CA LEU A 236 -5.31 9.34 -2.71
C LEU A 236 -4.34 10.43 -3.19
N ILE A 237 -4.73 11.68 -3.04
CA ILE A 237 -3.86 12.84 -3.32
C ILE A 237 -3.25 13.30 -2.01
N VAL A 238 -1.92 13.44 -1.97
CA VAL A 238 -1.15 13.88 -0.80
C VAL A 238 -0.04 14.82 -1.26
N ALA A 239 0.16 15.93 -0.55
CA ALA A 239 1.32 16.80 -0.72
C ALA A 239 2.36 16.43 0.36
N ALA A 240 3.29 15.53 0.05
CA ALA A 240 4.22 14.99 1.04
C ALA A 240 5.17 16.04 1.64
N ALA A 241 5.51 17.10 0.92
CA ALA A 241 6.29 18.22 1.45
C ALA A 241 5.48 18.97 2.53
N THR A 242 4.24 19.32 2.21
CA THR A 242 3.31 19.97 3.15
C THR A 242 3.05 19.12 4.39
N GLU A 243 2.94 17.78 4.22
CA GLU A 243 2.82 16.87 5.37
C GLU A 243 4.07 16.88 6.26
N ALA A 244 5.26 17.08 5.68
CA ALA A 244 6.48 17.23 6.46
C ALA A 244 6.47 18.52 7.28
N ASP A 245 6.04 19.63 6.68
CA ASP A 245 5.91 20.92 7.36
C ASP A 245 4.88 20.84 8.53
N ILE A 246 3.73 20.20 8.30
CA ILE A 246 2.72 19.94 9.34
C ILE A 246 3.29 19.07 10.48
N ALA A 247 4.13 18.10 10.16
CA ALA A 247 4.73 17.19 11.14
C ALA A 247 5.77 17.88 12.04
N GLU A 248 6.33 19.03 11.62
CA GLU A 248 7.26 19.85 12.40
C GLU A 248 6.55 20.78 13.41
N LEU A 249 5.23 21.03 13.23
CA LEU A 249 4.47 21.83 14.16
C LEU A 249 4.21 21.06 15.48
N ASP A 250 4.49 21.65 16.61
CA ASP A 250 4.34 21.01 17.92
C ASP A 250 2.89 21.04 18.41
N GLU A 251 2.22 22.19 18.26
CA GLU A 251 0.89 22.42 18.82
C GLU A 251 -0.22 21.94 17.88
N TYR A 252 -1.27 21.34 18.48
CA TYR A 252 -2.42 20.84 17.72
C TYR A 252 -3.17 21.96 17.00
N GLU A 253 -3.34 23.10 17.67
CA GLU A 253 -4.03 24.27 17.14
C GLU A 253 -3.30 24.85 15.92
N GLU A 254 -1.97 24.93 15.95
CA GLU A 254 -1.16 25.38 14.81
C GLU A 254 -1.35 24.48 13.59
N ARG A 255 -1.38 23.17 13.80
CA ARG A 255 -1.66 22.21 12.72
C ARG A 255 -3.04 22.39 12.11
N GLN A 256 -4.05 22.61 12.95
CA GLN A 256 -5.43 22.84 12.46
C GLN A 256 -5.52 24.14 11.68
N MET A 257 -4.91 25.21 12.16
CA MET A 257 -4.86 26.49 11.43
C MET A 257 -4.17 26.33 10.08
N PHE A 258 -3.05 25.63 10.04
CA PHE A 258 -2.32 25.38 8.79
C PHE A 258 -3.15 24.56 7.79
N LEU A 259 -3.81 23.50 8.26
CA LEU A 259 -4.71 22.69 7.42
C LEU A 259 -5.87 23.51 6.86
N GLU A 260 -6.47 24.37 7.67
CA GLU A 260 -7.57 25.28 7.25
C GLU A 260 -7.07 26.29 6.20
N GLU A 261 -5.87 26.85 6.37
CA GLU A 261 -5.26 27.78 5.42
C GLU A 261 -5.09 27.18 4.03
N ILE A 262 -4.65 25.91 3.96
CA ILE A 262 -4.50 25.19 2.68
C ILE A 262 -5.80 24.52 2.21
N GLY A 263 -6.90 24.65 2.95
CA GLY A 263 -8.23 24.14 2.60
C GLY A 263 -8.43 22.64 2.85
N LEU A 264 -7.60 22.02 3.69
CA LEU A 264 -7.74 20.63 4.08
C LEU A 264 -8.44 20.50 5.44
N LYS A 265 -9.32 19.51 5.58
CA LYS A 265 -10.00 19.19 6.85
C LYS A 265 -9.17 18.30 7.77
N GLU A 266 -8.32 17.49 7.19
CA GLU A 266 -7.41 16.58 7.90
C GLU A 266 -6.14 16.35 7.07
N SER A 267 -5.06 15.97 7.73
CA SER A 267 -3.78 15.71 7.06
C SER A 267 -3.87 14.57 6.05
N GLY A 268 -3.05 14.62 5.01
CA GLY A 268 -2.92 13.54 4.03
C GLY A 268 -2.45 12.24 4.67
N VAL A 269 -1.59 12.33 5.71
CA VAL A 269 -1.18 11.19 6.52
C VAL A 269 -2.37 10.53 7.21
N ALA A 270 -3.27 11.27 7.84
CA ALA A 270 -4.47 10.72 8.48
C ALA A 270 -5.41 10.06 7.45
N ARG A 271 -5.60 10.69 6.30
CA ARG A 271 -6.37 10.13 5.17
C ARG A 271 -5.74 8.84 4.63
N LEU A 272 -4.41 8.81 4.52
CA LEU A 272 -3.68 7.63 4.04
C LEU A 272 -3.85 6.43 5.01
N ILE A 273 -3.76 6.66 6.31
CA ILE A 273 -3.96 5.60 7.31
C ILE A 273 -5.37 5.03 7.21
N LYS A 274 -6.39 5.91 7.12
CA LYS A 274 -7.79 5.50 6.95
C LYS A 274 -8.01 4.73 5.65
N ALA A 275 -7.44 5.20 4.54
CA ALA A 275 -7.53 4.55 3.25
C ALA A 275 -6.86 3.17 3.24
N ALA A 276 -5.66 3.05 3.83
CA ALA A 276 -4.96 1.77 3.94
C ALA A 276 -5.74 0.75 4.80
N TYR A 277 -6.38 1.23 5.87
CA TYR A 277 -7.22 0.39 6.72
C TYR A 277 -8.48 -0.11 5.97
N LYS A 278 -9.14 0.80 5.25
CA LYS A 278 -10.30 0.46 4.41
C LYS A 278 -9.92 -0.48 3.25
N LEU A 279 -8.78 -0.26 2.62
CA LEU A 279 -8.26 -1.09 1.52
C LEU A 279 -8.14 -2.57 1.91
N LEU A 280 -7.85 -2.84 3.19
CA LEU A 280 -7.73 -4.19 3.74
C LEU A 280 -9.09 -4.78 4.17
N ASP A 281 -10.20 -4.09 3.90
CA ASP A 281 -11.58 -4.47 4.28
C ASP A 281 -11.72 -4.77 5.78
N LEU A 282 -11.07 -3.93 6.61
CA LEU A 282 -11.03 -4.12 8.06
C LEU A 282 -12.17 -3.37 8.73
N GLN A 283 -12.71 -4.00 9.78
CA GLN A 283 -13.70 -3.41 10.66
C GLN A 283 -13.14 -3.28 12.07
N THR A 284 -13.31 -2.10 12.67
CA THR A 284 -12.93 -1.88 14.06
C THR A 284 -14.04 -2.33 14.99
N PHE A 285 -13.70 -3.13 15.98
CA PHE A 285 -14.55 -3.39 17.14
C PHE A 285 -13.85 -2.90 18.41
N PHE A 286 -14.65 -2.50 19.40
CA PHE A 286 -14.14 -2.02 20.68
C PHE A 286 -14.39 -3.06 21.76
N LYS A 287 -13.42 -3.19 22.68
CA LYS A 287 -13.50 -4.11 23.79
C LYS A 287 -13.19 -3.37 25.08
N ILE A 288 -14.12 -3.40 26.02
CA ILE A 288 -13.98 -2.86 27.36
C ILE A 288 -13.61 -3.99 28.31
N GLY A 289 -12.57 -3.81 29.12
CA GLY A 289 -12.09 -4.81 30.07
C GLY A 289 -11.06 -5.80 29.53
N ARG A 290 -10.60 -6.72 30.40
CA ARG A 290 -9.68 -7.79 29.99
C ARG A 290 -10.40 -8.80 29.12
N ALA A 291 -9.75 -9.19 28.00
CA ALA A 291 -10.17 -10.37 27.30
C ALA A 291 -9.99 -11.58 28.21
N HIS A 292 -11.06 -12.20 28.65
CA HIS A 292 -10.98 -13.58 29.09
C HIS A 292 -10.88 -14.42 27.81
N VAL A 293 -9.70 -14.95 27.56
CA VAL A 293 -9.49 -15.99 26.57
C VAL A 293 -9.84 -17.30 27.21
#